data_6f3b642a70b8faf81448dee6dac0ca1e
#
_entry.id   6f3b642a70b8faf81448dee6dac0ca1e
#
_cell.length_a   1.000
_cell.length_b   1.000
_cell.length_c   1.000
_cell.angle_alpha   90.00
_cell.angle_beta   90.00
_cell.angle_gamma   90.00
#
_symmetry.space_group_name_H-M   'P 1'
#
loop_
_entity.id
_entity.type
_entity.pdbx_description
1 polymer ?
#
loop_
_entity_poly.entity_id
_entity_poly.type
_entity_poly.pdbx_seq_one_letter_code
_entity_poly.pdbx_strand_id
1 'polypeptide(L)'
;MNRLNILIVTILFLLTTTGCAQQAERWSTEKANAWYASQKWPVGINYVTATAINQFEMWQEETFDPKTMELELGRAGELGFNTVRIFLHDMVWEADPAGFKQRLDTFLGICQKHGMRAIVTFFTNGGRFERVFITLNGYRVPERHPSMIRQRIRVWNVT
;
A
#
# COMPACT_ATOMS: atom_id res chain seq x y z
N MET A 1 41.04 32.46 -12.37
CA MET A 1 40.88 31.02 -12.32
C MET A 1 41.80 30.40 -13.35
N ASN A 2 42.78 29.58 -12.96
CA ASN A 2 43.75 29.00 -13.88
C ASN A 2 43.08 27.97 -14.79
N ARG A 3 43.51 27.92 -16.06
CA ARG A 3 42.99 26.94 -17.06
C ARG A 3 42.98 25.49 -16.54
N LEU A 4 43.95 25.14 -15.69
CA LEU A 4 44.05 23.86 -15.03
C LEU A 4 42.86 23.60 -14.07
N ASN A 5 42.45 24.58 -13.29
CA ASN A 5 41.32 24.46 -12.38
C ASN A 5 39.99 24.29 -13.11
N ILE A 6 39.82 24.95 -14.26
CA ILE A 6 38.63 24.77 -15.12
C ILE A 6 38.60 23.37 -15.68
N LEU A 7 39.73 22.86 -16.13
CA LEU A 7 39.83 21.49 -16.66
C LEU A 7 39.48 20.42 -15.60
N ILE A 8 39.98 20.57 -14.38
CA ILE A 8 39.72 19.66 -13.25
C ILE A 8 38.22 19.69 -12.88
N VAL A 9 37.60 20.86 -12.80
CA VAL A 9 36.17 21.00 -12.49
C VAL A 9 35.31 20.39 -13.59
N THR A 10 35.70 20.55 -14.86
CA THR A 10 34.98 19.95 -15.99
C THR A 10 35.07 18.42 -16.00
N ILE A 11 36.25 17.88 -15.70
CA ILE A 11 36.45 16.42 -15.58
C ILE A 11 35.68 15.87 -14.39
N LEU A 12 35.66 16.54 -13.23
CA LEU A 12 34.87 16.14 -12.06
C LEU A 12 33.37 16.15 -12.36
N PHE A 13 32.88 17.15 -13.12
CA PHE A 13 31.48 17.26 -13.52
C PHE A 13 31.07 16.15 -14.52
N LEU A 14 31.99 15.77 -15.43
CA LEU A 14 31.74 14.67 -16.37
C LEU A 14 31.74 13.29 -15.69
N LEU A 15 32.47 13.11 -14.59
CA LEU A 15 32.50 11.86 -13.82
C LEU A 15 31.22 11.65 -12.95
N THR A 16 30.48 12.70 -12.63
CA THR A 16 29.25 12.61 -11.83
C THR A 16 28.00 12.28 -12.64
N THR A 17 28.06 12.32 -13.97
CA THR A 17 26.89 12.09 -14.84
C THR A 17 26.70 10.60 -15.25
N THR A 18 27.61 9.71 -14.87
CA THR A 18 27.44 8.27 -15.13
C THR A 18 26.72 7.53 -14.00
N GLY A 19 25.73 8.17 -13.37
CA GLY A 19 24.69 7.47 -12.63
C GLY A 19 23.82 6.70 -13.61
N CYS A 20 24.31 5.61 -14.18
CA CYS A 20 23.50 4.64 -14.91
C CYS A 20 22.41 4.18 -13.96
N ALA A 21 21.19 4.70 -14.14
CA ALA A 21 20.01 4.01 -13.64
C ALA A 21 20.07 2.61 -14.26
N GLN A 22 20.53 1.63 -13.49
CA GLN A 22 20.60 0.25 -13.93
C GLN A 22 19.16 -0.20 -14.15
N GLN A 23 18.71 -0.04 -15.40
CA GLN A 23 17.38 -0.47 -15.80
C GLN A 23 17.34 -1.97 -15.59
N ALA A 24 16.54 -2.44 -14.63
CA ALA A 24 16.41 -3.83 -14.32
C ALA A 24 16.11 -4.60 -15.63
N GLU A 25 17.00 -5.49 -16.01
CA GLU A 25 16.87 -6.25 -17.25
C GLU A 25 15.55 -7.04 -17.23
N ARG A 26 14.81 -6.96 -18.31
CA ARG A 26 13.57 -7.72 -18.44
C ARG A 26 13.87 -9.23 -18.39
N TRP A 27 13.12 -9.96 -17.58
CA TRP A 27 13.26 -11.40 -17.53
C TRP A 27 13.04 -12.04 -18.91
N SER A 28 13.85 -13.03 -19.25
CA SER A 28 13.56 -13.87 -20.42
C SER A 28 12.29 -14.69 -20.17
N THR A 29 11.66 -15.13 -21.26
CA THR A 29 10.45 -15.97 -21.19
C THR A 29 10.69 -17.25 -20.41
N GLU A 30 11.86 -17.86 -20.58
CA GLU A 30 12.27 -19.10 -19.89
C GLU A 30 12.38 -18.87 -18.39
N LYS A 31 13.03 -17.78 -17.98
CA LYS A 31 13.16 -17.41 -16.56
C LYS A 31 11.80 -17.14 -15.93
N ALA A 32 10.93 -16.41 -16.62
CA ALA A 32 9.59 -16.11 -16.14
C ALA A 32 8.74 -17.38 -15.99
N ASN A 33 8.79 -18.28 -16.96
CA ASN A 33 8.06 -19.55 -16.93
C ASN A 33 8.60 -20.50 -15.86
N ALA A 34 9.92 -20.59 -15.69
CA ALA A 34 10.53 -21.40 -14.64
C ALA A 34 10.15 -20.88 -13.24
N TRP A 35 10.17 -19.58 -13.05
CA TRP A 35 9.71 -18.97 -11.81
C TRP A 35 8.23 -19.27 -11.55
N TYR A 36 7.36 -19.10 -12.56
CA TYR A 36 5.93 -19.38 -12.44
C TYR A 36 5.68 -20.85 -12.09
N ALA A 37 6.33 -21.77 -12.76
CA ALA A 37 6.20 -23.21 -12.51
C ALA A 37 6.64 -23.62 -11.09
N SER A 38 7.55 -22.86 -10.46
CA SER A 38 7.98 -23.07 -9.08
C SER A 38 7.00 -22.53 -8.02
N GLN A 39 6.00 -21.75 -8.43
CA GLN A 39 5.06 -21.14 -7.50
C GLN A 39 3.88 -22.06 -7.20
N LYS A 40 3.44 -22.07 -5.95
CA LYS A 40 2.14 -22.65 -5.61
C LYS A 40 1.02 -21.84 -6.28
N TRP A 41 -0.02 -22.52 -6.72
CA TRP A 41 -1.19 -21.86 -7.28
C TRP A 41 -1.75 -20.82 -6.30
N PRO A 42 -1.96 -19.56 -6.72
CA PRO A 42 -2.48 -18.53 -5.84
C PRO A 42 -3.96 -18.74 -5.58
N VAL A 43 -4.29 -18.99 -4.32
CA VAL A 43 -5.66 -19.03 -3.82
C VAL A 43 -5.80 -17.87 -2.84
N GLY A 44 -6.66 -16.90 -3.15
CA GLY A 44 -6.64 -15.67 -2.39
C GLY A 44 -7.95 -14.91 -2.35
N ILE A 45 -7.93 -13.82 -1.59
CA ILE A 45 -9.07 -12.93 -1.34
C ILE A 45 -8.68 -11.47 -1.52
N ASN A 46 -9.67 -10.61 -1.85
CA ASN A 46 -9.57 -9.19 -1.60
C ASN A 46 -9.84 -8.95 -0.12
N TYR A 47 -8.95 -8.23 0.55
CA TYR A 47 -9.01 -8.10 1.99
C TYR A 47 -9.20 -6.66 2.45
N VAL A 48 -10.15 -6.49 3.33
CA VAL A 48 -10.34 -5.36 4.23
C VAL A 48 -10.71 -5.97 5.56
N THR A 49 -10.05 -5.57 6.65
CA THR A 49 -10.35 -6.11 7.98
C THR A 49 -11.80 -5.85 8.39
N ALA A 50 -12.42 -6.77 9.13
CA ALA A 50 -13.82 -6.66 9.54
C ALA A 50 -14.10 -5.43 10.42
N THR A 51 -13.09 -4.88 11.07
CA THR A 51 -13.17 -3.67 11.90
C THR A 51 -13.12 -2.37 11.09
N ALA A 52 -12.91 -2.43 9.76
CA ALA A 52 -12.85 -1.28 8.88
C ALA A 52 -13.95 -1.36 7.80
N ILE A 53 -14.60 -0.23 7.50
CA ILE A 53 -15.63 -0.16 6.45
C ILE A 53 -15.01 -0.15 5.05
N ASN A 54 -13.77 0.31 4.94
CA ASN A 54 -13.06 0.45 3.66
C ASN A 54 -11.55 0.51 3.88
N GLN A 55 -10.81 0.55 2.74
CA GLN A 55 -9.35 0.62 2.77
C GLN A 55 -8.79 1.89 3.42
N PHE A 56 -9.55 2.98 3.51
CA PHE A 56 -9.09 4.19 4.18
C PHE A 56 -9.02 3.95 5.70
N GLU A 57 -10.12 3.48 6.30
CA GLU A 57 -10.15 3.14 7.72
C GLU A 57 -9.18 2.03 8.08
N MET A 58 -9.01 1.04 7.21
CA MET A 58 -8.06 -0.05 7.43
C MET A 58 -6.63 0.44 7.70
N TRP A 59 -6.25 1.59 7.11
CA TRP A 59 -4.88 2.09 7.19
C TRP A 59 -4.70 3.33 8.06
N GLN A 60 -5.77 3.93 8.62
CA GLN A 60 -5.65 5.04 9.55
C GLN A 60 -5.07 4.59 10.89
N GLU A 61 -4.35 5.49 11.58
CA GLU A 61 -3.73 5.19 12.87
C GLU A 61 -4.76 4.78 13.92
N GLU A 62 -5.85 5.51 13.99
CA GLU A 62 -6.89 5.33 15.01
C GLU A 62 -7.71 4.04 14.84
N THR A 63 -7.72 3.49 13.64
CA THR A 63 -8.57 2.33 13.28
C THR A 63 -7.79 1.11 12.82
N PHE A 64 -6.46 1.22 12.77
CA PHE A 64 -5.59 0.11 12.40
C PHE A 64 -5.63 -0.98 13.49
N ASP A 65 -6.16 -2.15 13.14
CA ASP A 65 -6.37 -3.26 14.08
C ASP A 65 -5.57 -4.51 13.70
N PRO A 66 -4.29 -4.58 14.07
CA PRO A 66 -3.45 -5.71 13.74
C PRO A 66 -3.88 -7.01 14.44
N LYS A 67 -4.62 -6.94 15.56
CA LYS A 67 -5.11 -8.14 16.26
C LYS A 67 -6.19 -8.84 15.47
N THR A 68 -7.14 -8.09 14.94
CA THR A 68 -8.18 -8.66 14.06
C THR A 68 -7.57 -9.16 12.76
N MET A 69 -6.63 -8.41 12.17
CA MET A 69 -5.90 -8.87 10.97
C MET A 69 -5.17 -10.20 11.20
N GLU A 70 -4.49 -10.34 12.32
CA GLU A 70 -3.80 -11.58 12.71
C GLU A 70 -4.77 -12.77 12.77
N LEU A 71 -5.92 -12.58 13.42
CA LEU A 71 -6.94 -13.61 13.56
C LEU A 71 -7.55 -14.01 12.20
N GLU A 72 -7.92 -13.03 11.40
CA GLU A 72 -8.58 -13.25 10.10
C GLU A 72 -7.65 -13.92 9.09
N LEU A 73 -6.41 -13.42 8.98
CA LEU A 73 -5.42 -13.99 8.07
C LEU A 73 -4.95 -15.37 8.54
N GLY A 74 -4.86 -15.59 9.85
CA GLY A 74 -4.61 -16.92 10.40
C GLY A 74 -5.69 -17.93 9.97
N ARG A 75 -6.96 -17.59 10.15
CA ARG A 75 -8.09 -18.44 9.72
C ARG A 75 -8.10 -18.65 8.20
N ALA A 76 -7.83 -17.61 7.44
CA ALA A 76 -7.73 -17.73 5.98
C ALA A 76 -6.60 -18.71 5.57
N GLY A 77 -5.45 -18.64 6.25
CA GLY A 77 -4.34 -19.59 6.04
C GLY A 77 -4.72 -21.02 6.35
N GLU A 78 -5.44 -21.26 7.46
CA GLU A 78 -5.97 -22.58 7.83
C GLU A 78 -6.95 -23.14 6.78
N LEU A 79 -7.72 -22.28 6.11
CA LEU A 79 -8.60 -22.64 5.00
C LEU A 79 -7.87 -22.89 3.67
N GLY A 80 -6.53 -22.71 3.64
CA GLY A 80 -5.72 -22.94 2.46
C GLY A 80 -5.49 -21.73 1.56
N PHE A 81 -5.92 -20.53 1.98
CA PHE A 81 -5.54 -19.30 1.28
C PHE A 81 -4.04 -19.03 1.44
N ASN A 82 -3.40 -18.60 0.36
CA ASN A 82 -1.97 -18.29 0.33
C ASN A 82 -1.66 -16.92 -0.27
N THR A 83 -2.70 -16.16 -0.61
CA THR A 83 -2.59 -14.86 -1.27
C THR A 83 -3.67 -13.92 -0.76
N VAL A 84 -3.30 -12.68 -0.49
CA VAL A 84 -4.22 -11.63 -0.08
C VAL A 84 -3.99 -10.38 -0.93
N ARG A 85 -5.04 -9.78 -1.47
CA ARG A 85 -4.96 -8.51 -2.20
C ARG A 85 -5.48 -7.39 -1.34
N ILE A 86 -4.66 -6.36 -1.18
CA ILE A 86 -4.97 -5.15 -0.43
C ILE A 86 -4.90 -3.92 -1.33
N PHE A 87 -5.59 -2.87 -0.89
CA PHE A 87 -5.63 -1.59 -1.56
C PHE A 87 -5.07 -0.54 -0.63
N LEU A 88 -4.07 0.21 -1.10
CA LEU A 88 -3.54 1.35 -0.38
C LEU A 88 -4.35 2.61 -0.70
N HIS A 89 -4.21 3.64 0.14
CA HIS A 89 -4.90 4.90 -0.04
C HIS A 89 -3.92 6.07 0.07
N ASP A 90 -3.87 6.91 -0.97
CA ASP A 90 -2.96 8.06 -1.07
C ASP A 90 -3.16 9.09 0.04
N MET A 91 -4.40 9.36 0.44
CA MET A 91 -4.71 10.32 1.49
C MET A 91 -4.21 9.88 2.88
N VAL A 92 -4.21 8.58 3.17
CA VAL A 92 -3.64 8.06 4.43
C VAL A 92 -2.13 8.19 4.41
N TRP A 93 -1.52 7.91 3.26
CA TRP A 93 -0.10 8.15 3.04
C TRP A 93 0.27 9.62 3.19
N GLU A 94 -0.47 10.54 2.58
CA GLU A 94 -0.21 11.98 2.66
C GLU A 94 -0.36 12.54 4.08
N ALA A 95 -1.29 11.98 4.87
CA ALA A 95 -1.53 12.42 6.24
C ALA A 95 -0.41 11.99 7.20
N ASP A 96 0.11 10.77 7.06
CA ASP A 96 1.14 10.19 7.92
C ASP A 96 1.99 9.17 7.16
N PRO A 97 2.99 9.59 6.38
CA PRO A 97 3.82 8.68 5.60
C PRO A 97 4.63 7.68 6.44
N ALA A 98 5.09 8.11 7.61
CA ALA A 98 5.94 7.29 8.48
C ALA A 98 5.12 6.18 9.16
N GLY A 99 4.01 6.55 9.79
CA GLY A 99 3.13 5.59 10.45
C GLY A 99 2.44 4.66 9.43
N PHE A 100 2.09 5.17 8.24
CA PHE A 100 1.56 4.33 7.17
C PHE A 100 2.53 3.21 6.76
N LYS A 101 3.83 3.52 6.63
CA LYS A 101 4.86 2.51 6.36
C LYS A 101 4.93 1.46 7.47
N GLN A 102 4.90 1.88 8.73
CA GLN A 102 4.94 0.96 9.86
C GLN A 102 3.72 0.05 9.90
N ARG A 103 2.52 0.58 9.63
CA ARG A 103 1.28 -0.19 9.54
C ARG A 103 1.32 -1.21 8.40
N LEU A 104 1.79 -0.78 7.23
CA LEU A 104 1.97 -1.68 6.09
C LEU A 104 3.00 -2.78 6.39
N ASP A 105 4.12 -2.44 7.01
CA ASP A 105 5.15 -3.40 7.40
C ASP A 105 4.61 -4.41 8.42
N THR A 106 3.87 -3.95 9.42
CA THR A 106 3.16 -4.81 10.39
C THR A 106 2.21 -5.77 9.68
N PHE A 107 1.39 -5.29 8.74
CA PHE A 107 0.49 -6.13 7.95
C PHE A 107 1.24 -7.18 7.11
N LEU A 108 2.33 -6.78 6.46
CA LEU A 108 3.15 -7.70 5.67
C LEU A 108 3.82 -8.77 6.56
N GLY A 109 4.23 -8.40 7.77
CA GLY A 109 4.71 -9.34 8.78
C GLY A 109 3.66 -10.38 9.18
N ILE A 110 2.40 -9.96 9.38
CA ILE A 110 1.28 -10.86 9.63
C ILE A 110 1.06 -11.80 8.43
N CYS A 111 1.06 -11.28 7.21
CA CYS A 111 0.96 -12.10 6.00
C CYS A 111 2.06 -13.15 5.95
N GLN A 112 3.31 -12.78 6.19
CA GLN A 112 4.46 -13.67 6.18
C GLN A 112 4.32 -14.77 7.23
N LYS A 113 3.89 -14.44 8.44
CA LYS A 113 3.67 -15.38 9.53
C LYS A 113 2.68 -16.49 9.17
N HIS A 114 1.64 -16.15 8.41
CA HIS A 114 0.61 -17.09 7.96
C HIS A 114 0.85 -17.65 6.55
N GLY A 115 2.06 -17.48 6.00
CA GLY A 115 2.43 -18.03 4.69
C GLY A 115 1.69 -17.40 3.51
N MET A 116 1.14 -16.19 3.70
CA MET A 116 0.40 -15.47 2.66
C MET A 116 1.29 -14.50 1.89
N ARG A 117 1.04 -14.37 0.60
CA ARG A 117 1.63 -13.35 -0.26
C ARG A 117 0.66 -12.18 -0.40
N ALA A 118 1.17 -10.97 -0.25
CA ALA A 118 0.38 -9.78 -0.45
C ALA A 118 0.50 -9.25 -1.88
N ILE A 119 -0.64 -9.05 -2.54
CA ILE A 119 -0.75 -8.27 -3.78
C ILE A 119 -1.15 -6.87 -3.37
N VAL A 120 -0.24 -5.93 -3.51
CA VAL A 120 -0.46 -4.53 -3.12
C VAL A 120 -0.95 -3.73 -4.31
N THR A 121 -2.15 -3.17 -4.21
CA THR A 121 -2.72 -2.26 -5.21
C THR A 121 -2.49 -0.82 -4.78
N PHE A 122 -1.58 -0.13 -5.47
CA PHE A 122 -1.22 1.26 -5.18
C PHE A 122 -2.24 2.26 -5.73
N PHE A 123 -2.82 1.97 -6.88
CA PHE A 123 -3.73 2.87 -7.59
C PHE A 123 -5.08 2.20 -7.75
N THR A 124 -6.11 2.88 -7.29
CA THR A 124 -7.50 2.48 -7.51
C THR A 124 -8.21 3.57 -8.32
N ASN A 125 -9.18 3.17 -9.16
CA ASN A 125 -10.01 4.12 -9.93
C ASN A 125 -11.00 4.92 -9.06
N GLY A 126 -10.87 4.84 -7.73
CA GLY A 126 -11.61 5.70 -6.82
C GLY A 126 -11.18 7.14 -7.05
N GLY A 127 -12.01 7.94 -7.74
CA GLY A 127 -11.68 9.28 -8.20
C GLY A 127 -11.00 10.12 -7.12
N ARG A 128 -10.04 10.92 -7.53
CA ARG A 128 -9.53 12.04 -6.75
C ARG A 128 -10.68 13.00 -6.50
N PHE A 129 -11.22 12.95 -5.29
CA PHE A 129 -12.17 13.95 -4.85
C PHE A 129 -11.41 15.06 -4.13
N GLU A 130 -11.85 16.30 -4.31
CA GLU A 130 -11.27 17.45 -3.63
C GLU A 130 -11.16 17.20 -2.13
N ARG A 131 -10.05 17.64 -1.56
CA ARG A 131 -9.62 17.35 -0.19
C ARG A 131 -10.46 18.14 0.81
N VAL A 132 -11.63 17.67 1.11
CA VAL A 132 -12.34 18.12 2.31
C VAL A 132 -12.35 16.98 3.31
N PHE A 133 -11.63 17.15 4.40
CA PHE A 133 -11.67 16.21 5.53
C PHE A 133 -12.78 16.63 6.47
N ILE A 134 -13.76 15.75 6.66
CA ILE A 134 -14.72 15.89 7.74
C ILE A 134 -14.27 14.99 8.89
N THR A 135 -14.10 15.57 10.05
CA THR A 135 -13.86 14.80 11.27
C THR A 135 -15.22 14.39 11.84
N LEU A 136 -15.58 13.12 11.72
CA LEU A 136 -16.74 12.54 12.38
C LEU A 136 -16.25 11.65 13.53
N ASN A 137 -16.56 12.01 14.77
CA ASN A 137 -16.18 11.25 15.98
C ASN A 137 -14.68 10.91 16.07
N GLY A 138 -13.79 11.83 15.66
CA GLY A 138 -12.36 11.60 15.64
C GLY A 138 -11.80 10.96 14.36
N TYR A 139 -12.65 10.49 13.46
CA TYR A 139 -12.22 9.93 12.19
C TYR A 139 -12.11 11.00 11.10
N ARG A 140 -10.98 11.06 10.42
CA ARG A 140 -10.82 11.88 9.22
C ARG A 140 -11.40 11.11 8.03
N VAL A 141 -12.57 11.49 7.59
CA VAL A 141 -13.20 10.92 6.40
C VAL A 141 -13.04 11.90 5.24
N PRO A 142 -12.53 11.49 4.08
CA PRO A 142 -12.51 12.36 2.90
C PRO A 142 -13.96 12.71 2.52
N GLU A 143 -14.23 13.99 2.34
CA GLU A 143 -15.53 14.43 1.81
C GLU A 143 -15.63 14.03 0.34
N ARG A 144 -16.25 12.88 0.09
CA ARG A 144 -16.49 12.39 -1.25
C ARG A 144 -17.77 12.92 -1.75
N HIS A 145 -18.44 13.40 -2.17
CA HIS A 145 -19.73 13.84 -2.65
C HIS A 145 -20.77 13.98 -1.51
N PRO A 146 -21.53 15.08 -1.44
CA PRO A 146 -22.53 15.31 -0.40
C PRO A 146 -23.57 14.18 -0.22
N SER A 147 -23.86 13.44 -1.30
CA SER A 147 -24.77 12.28 -1.23
C SER A 147 -24.18 11.08 -0.49
N MET A 148 -22.88 10.85 -0.57
CA MET A 148 -22.21 9.77 0.17
C MET A 148 -22.07 10.08 1.65
N ILE A 149 -21.86 11.34 2.00
CA ILE A 149 -21.87 11.80 3.39
C ILE A 149 -23.22 11.56 4.04
N ARG A 150 -24.31 11.88 3.35
CA ARG A 150 -25.66 11.63 3.87
C ARG A 150 -25.97 10.16 4.08
N GLN A 151 -25.44 9.27 3.24
CA GLN A 151 -25.60 7.83 3.44
C GLN A 151 -24.81 7.34 4.65
N ARG A 152 -23.58 7.83 4.86
CA ARG A 152 -22.76 7.46 6.01
C ARG A 152 -23.33 7.96 7.33
N ILE A 153 -23.75 9.21 7.40
CA ILE A 153 -24.39 9.77 8.60
C ILE A 153 -25.61 8.94 9.01
N ARG A 154 -26.39 8.42 8.06
CA ARG A 154 -27.52 7.54 8.38
C ARG A 154 -27.10 6.19 8.96
N VAL A 155 -26.00 5.63 8.51
CA VAL A 155 -25.48 4.34 9.03
C VAL A 155 -24.97 4.50 10.46
N TRP A 156 -24.37 5.63 10.80
CA TRP A 156 -23.80 5.88 12.13
C TRP A 156 -24.81 6.38 13.17
N ASN A 157 -25.96 6.89 12.75
CA ASN A 157 -27.04 7.36 13.67
C ASN A 157 -28.07 6.26 14.01
N VAL A 158 -27.85 5.02 13.65
CA VAL A 158 -28.76 3.89 13.91
C VAL A 158 -28.27 2.96 15.04
N THR A 159 -27.26 3.42 15.80
CA THR A 159 -26.85 2.70 17.03
C THR A 159 -27.08 3.56 18.26
#